data_e1c9019a25d4c74e721d3de0309b150f
#
_entry.id   e1c9019a25d4c74e721d3de0309b150f
#
_cell.length_a   1.000
_cell.length_b   1.000
_cell.length_c   1.000
_cell.angle_alpha   90.00
_cell.angle_beta   90.00
_cell.angle_gamma   90.00
#
_symmetry.space_group_name_H-M   'P 1'
#
loop_
_entity.id
_entity.type
_entity.pdbx_description
1 polymer ?
#
loop_
_entity_poly.entity_id
_entity_poly.type
_entity_poly.pdbx_seq_one_letter_code
_entity_poly.pdbx_strand_id
1 'polypeptide(L)'
;YFGDKELSAWKKWSMETGDFTAGPFITFTKEPVIENGLLKATISFDRLFDTTDLSQRRPYNIRLKYPEFIGTYELKAVNEAGQQQAKLDVSLVPYESYMSYDQMKAAIADIKNSAKADRFVNLEVYGTTVQGRPMDLGIIAKDKEAVDKYLNETTPMMLENPEKMIADIKANKADYKTVIFMNNIHPDEQPGVDAVVKLFNDYAKEDFIDYATTDENGKK
;
A
#
# COMPACT_ATOMS: atom_id res chain seq x y z
N TYR A 1 -18.36 21.55 -9.12
CA TYR A 1 -16.99 21.65 -8.63
C TYR A 1 -16.52 20.28 -8.14
N PHE A 2 -15.24 20.02 -8.28
CA PHE A 2 -14.55 18.92 -7.66
C PHE A 2 -13.33 19.49 -6.92
N GLY A 3 -13.33 19.37 -5.60
CA GLY A 3 -12.45 20.18 -4.77
C GLY A 3 -12.77 21.69 -4.90
N ASP A 4 -11.75 22.45 -5.22
CA ASP A 4 -11.81 23.91 -5.39
C ASP A 4 -12.01 24.37 -6.83
N LYS A 5 -12.06 23.44 -7.81
CA LYS A 5 -12.11 23.74 -9.24
C LYS A 5 -13.41 23.29 -9.88
N GLU A 6 -13.81 23.99 -10.93
CA GLU A 6 -14.88 23.53 -11.82
C GLU A 6 -14.49 22.21 -12.51
N LEU A 7 -15.48 21.36 -12.82
CA LEU A 7 -15.24 20.08 -13.47
C LEU A 7 -14.47 20.21 -14.79
N SER A 8 -14.77 21.25 -15.55
CA SER A 8 -14.11 21.56 -16.83
C SER A 8 -12.62 21.92 -16.71
N ALA A 9 -12.20 22.36 -15.53
CA ALA A 9 -10.81 22.71 -15.27
C ALA A 9 -9.94 21.48 -14.96
N TRP A 10 -10.55 20.33 -14.65
CA TRP A 10 -9.83 19.09 -14.42
C TRP A 10 -9.45 18.43 -15.74
N LYS A 11 -8.18 18.49 -16.07
CA LYS A 11 -7.58 17.92 -17.29
C LYS A 11 -6.74 16.70 -16.94
N LYS A 12 -6.54 15.81 -17.93
CA LYS A 12 -5.58 14.71 -17.83
C LYS A 12 -4.16 15.24 -17.94
N TRP A 13 -3.25 14.57 -17.27
CA TRP A 13 -1.83 14.77 -17.46
C TRP A 13 -1.41 14.30 -18.84
N SER A 14 -0.83 15.19 -19.63
CA SER A 14 -0.25 14.86 -20.92
C SER A 14 1.16 14.30 -20.76
N MET A 15 1.39 13.12 -21.31
CA MET A 15 2.73 12.52 -21.37
C MET A 15 3.63 13.25 -22.37
N GLU A 16 3.04 13.96 -23.31
CA GLU A 16 3.76 14.73 -24.33
C GLU A 16 4.27 16.06 -23.78
N THR A 17 3.40 16.84 -23.16
CA THR A 17 3.73 18.18 -22.66
C THR A 17 4.23 18.19 -21.22
N GLY A 18 3.96 17.14 -20.44
CA GLY A 18 4.34 17.03 -19.05
C GLY A 18 3.53 17.91 -18.11
N ASP A 19 2.29 18.21 -18.47
CA ASP A 19 1.34 19.02 -17.69
C ASP A 19 -0.12 18.56 -17.84
N PHE A 20 -1.07 19.23 -17.18
CA PHE A 20 -2.50 18.90 -17.19
C PHE A 20 -3.25 19.56 -18.35
N THR A 21 -2.96 19.16 -19.58
CA THR A 21 -3.52 19.75 -20.82
C THR A 21 -4.26 18.75 -21.72
N ALA A 22 -4.14 17.46 -21.50
CA ALA A 22 -4.55 16.40 -22.43
C ALA A 22 -6.06 16.06 -22.41
N GLY A 23 -6.94 17.02 -22.43
CA GLY A 23 -8.38 16.77 -22.46
C GLY A 23 -9.00 16.54 -21.06
N PRO A 24 -10.31 16.34 -20.98
CA PRO A 24 -11.01 16.30 -19.69
C PRO A 24 -10.69 15.01 -18.90
N PHE A 25 -10.44 15.19 -17.61
CA PHE A 25 -10.42 14.09 -16.64
C PHE A 25 -11.81 13.77 -16.12
N ILE A 26 -12.66 14.79 -15.98
CA ILE A 26 -14.04 14.67 -15.51
C ILE A 26 -14.98 15.15 -16.61
N THR A 27 -16.02 14.37 -16.91
CA THR A 27 -17.01 14.69 -17.94
C THR A 27 -18.42 14.37 -17.46
N PHE A 28 -19.40 15.10 -18.01
CA PHE A 28 -20.80 14.69 -17.93
C PHE A 28 -21.06 13.62 -18.99
N THR A 29 -21.56 12.47 -18.55
CA THR A 29 -22.11 11.45 -19.47
C THR A 29 -23.62 11.62 -19.66
N LYS A 30 -24.27 12.34 -18.73
CA LYS A 30 -25.61 12.90 -18.90
C LYS A 30 -25.57 14.32 -18.35
N GLU A 31 -25.96 15.25 -19.18
CA GLU A 31 -25.99 16.66 -18.83
C GLU A 31 -26.91 16.90 -17.61
N PRO A 32 -26.62 17.94 -16.82
CA PRO A 32 -27.45 18.30 -15.68
C PRO A 32 -28.85 18.69 -16.13
N VAL A 33 -29.85 18.07 -15.53
CA VAL A 33 -31.28 18.40 -15.74
C VAL A 33 -31.98 18.56 -14.41
N ILE A 34 -32.99 19.43 -14.37
CA ILE A 34 -33.85 19.56 -13.20
C ILE A 34 -35.14 18.78 -13.45
N GLU A 35 -35.32 17.70 -12.66
CA GLU A 35 -36.52 16.89 -12.68
C GLU A 35 -37.14 16.86 -11.29
N ASN A 36 -38.41 17.23 -11.20
CA ASN A 36 -39.17 17.31 -9.93
C ASN A 36 -38.46 18.12 -8.83
N GLY A 37 -37.80 19.24 -9.23
CA GLY A 37 -37.06 20.11 -8.33
C GLY A 37 -35.71 19.58 -7.88
N LEU A 38 -35.26 18.45 -8.41
CA LEU A 38 -33.95 17.85 -8.12
C LEU A 38 -33.02 17.99 -9.32
N LEU A 39 -31.79 18.40 -9.07
CA LEU A 39 -30.70 18.38 -10.06
C LEU A 39 -30.23 16.93 -10.23
N LYS A 40 -30.29 16.43 -11.46
CA LYS A 40 -29.76 15.12 -11.85
C LYS A 40 -28.67 15.30 -12.89
N ALA A 41 -27.53 14.66 -12.68
CA ALA A 41 -26.44 14.59 -13.62
C ALA A 41 -25.72 13.24 -13.47
N THR A 42 -25.04 12.80 -14.52
CA THR A 42 -24.13 11.67 -14.43
C THR A 42 -22.73 12.12 -14.82
N ILE A 43 -21.79 11.93 -13.93
CA ILE A 43 -20.41 12.32 -14.09
C ILE A 43 -19.55 11.08 -14.23
N SER A 44 -18.59 11.12 -15.15
CA SER A 44 -17.58 10.08 -15.32
C SER A 44 -16.21 10.65 -15.02
N PHE A 45 -15.44 9.89 -14.27
CA PHE A 45 -14.00 10.10 -14.09
C PHE A 45 -13.27 9.16 -15.05
N ASP A 46 -12.40 9.73 -15.87
CA ASP A 46 -11.53 8.96 -16.75
C ASP A 46 -10.15 8.77 -16.09
N ARG A 47 -9.21 8.18 -16.79
CA ARG A 47 -7.83 8.07 -16.33
C ARG A 47 -7.21 9.46 -16.18
N LEU A 48 -6.50 9.66 -15.07
CA LEU A 48 -5.83 10.95 -14.81
C LEU A 48 -4.70 11.24 -15.80
N PHE A 49 -4.09 10.20 -16.38
CA PHE A 49 -3.01 10.31 -17.35
C PHE A 49 -3.51 9.87 -18.73
N ASP A 50 -3.06 10.55 -19.79
CA ASP A 50 -3.54 10.34 -21.17
C ASP A 50 -2.93 9.11 -21.86
N THR A 51 -1.97 8.45 -21.24
CA THR A 51 -1.33 7.27 -21.83
C THR A 51 -2.28 6.07 -21.91
N THR A 52 -2.37 5.48 -23.09
CA THR A 52 -3.05 4.21 -23.35
C THR A 52 -2.08 3.05 -23.49
N ASP A 53 -0.83 3.35 -23.82
CA ASP A 53 0.22 2.35 -24.00
C ASP A 53 0.90 2.05 -22.68
N LEU A 54 0.58 0.89 -22.14
CA LEU A 54 1.14 0.42 -20.87
C LEU A 54 2.61 -0.01 -20.99
N SER A 55 3.11 -0.28 -22.23
CA SER A 55 4.49 -0.66 -22.49
C SER A 55 5.43 0.55 -22.49
N GLN A 56 4.91 1.71 -22.87
CA GLN A 56 5.65 2.99 -22.87
C GLN A 56 5.58 3.72 -21.53
N ARG A 57 5.00 3.10 -20.53
CA ARG A 57 5.01 3.65 -19.17
C ARG A 57 6.44 3.92 -18.77
N ARG A 58 6.81 5.18 -18.80
CA ARG A 58 7.87 5.66 -17.94
C ARG A 58 7.21 5.88 -16.57
N PRO A 59 7.16 4.84 -15.72
CA PRO A 59 6.43 4.90 -14.46
C PRO A 59 6.91 6.05 -13.59
N TYR A 60 8.16 6.47 -13.79
CA TYR A 60 8.83 7.49 -13.01
C TYR A 60 8.10 8.85 -13.02
N ASN A 61 7.73 9.37 -14.19
CA ASN A 61 7.04 10.67 -14.25
C ASN A 61 5.62 10.60 -13.68
N ILE A 62 4.92 9.49 -13.93
CA ILE A 62 3.60 9.25 -13.39
C ILE A 62 3.67 9.11 -11.87
N ARG A 63 4.62 8.35 -11.35
CA ARG A 63 4.82 8.12 -9.92
C ARG A 63 5.09 9.40 -9.13
N LEU A 64 5.88 10.31 -9.71
CA LEU A 64 6.19 11.59 -9.07
C LEU A 64 4.98 12.53 -9.02
N LYS A 65 4.11 12.47 -10.04
CA LYS A 65 2.94 13.34 -10.13
C LYS A 65 1.71 12.81 -9.40
N TYR A 66 1.51 11.51 -9.41
CA TYR A 66 0.33 10.89 -8.85
C TYR A 66 0.05 11.26 -7.38
N PRO A 67 1.06 11.31 -6.49
CA PRO A 67 0.85 11.64 -5.08
C PRO A 67 0.23 13.02 -4.83
N GLU A 68 0.39 13.95 -5.75
CA GLU A 68 -0.19 15.30 -5.65
C GLU A 68 -1.74 15.28 -5.70
N PHE A 69 -2.32 14.19 -6.24
CA PHE A 69 -3.76 14.04 -6.46
C PHE A 69 -4.43 13.05 -5.53
N ILE A 70 -3.66 12.31 -4.74
CA ILE A 70 -4.22 11.38 -3.75
C ILE A 70 -4.88 12.18 -2.63
N GLY A 71 -6.15 11.91 -2.40
CA GLY A 71 -6.90 12.58 -1.34
C GLY A 71 -8.40 12.43 -1.49
N THR A 72 -9.12 13.04 -0.56
CA THR A 72 -10.58 13.13 -0.61
C THR A 72 -10.97 14.52 -1.07
N TYR A 73 -11.81 14.57 -2.07
CA TYR A 73 -12.31 15.80 -2.71
C TYR A 73 -13.83 15.90 -2.52
N GLU A 74 -14.32 17.08 -2.25
CA GLU A 74 -15.75 17.32 -2.27
C GLU A 74 -16.23 17.55 -3.72
N LEU A 75 -17.12 16.68 -4.20
CA LEU A 75 -17.90 16.94 -5.40
C LEU A 75 -19.12 17.79 -4.99
N LYS A 76 -19.19 19.02 -5.48
CA LYS A 76 -20.18 20.01 -5.04
C LYS A 76 -21.07 20.46 -6.18
N ALA A 77 -22.37 20.54 -5.90
CA ALA A 77 -23.32 21.31 -6.71
C ALA A 77 -23.54 22.68 -6.06
N VAL A 78 -23.44 23.74 -6.83
CA VAL A 78 -23.71 25.12 -6.41
C VAL A 78 -24.78 25.76 -7.30
N ASN A 79 -25.56 26.67 -6.74
CA ASN A 79 -26.48 27.51 -7.53
C ASN A 79 -25.76 28.68 -8.20
N GLU A 80 -26.48 29.50 -8.98
CA GLU A 80 -25.95 30.68 -9.66
C GLU A 80 -25.35 31.71 -8.69
N ALA A 81 -25.82 31.76 -7.45
CA ALA A 81 -25.29 32.62 -6.40
C ALA A 81 -24.05 32.04 -5.70
N GLY A 82 -23.54 30.89 -6.16
CA GLY A 82 -22.38 30.22 -5.58
C GLY A 82 -22.66 29.47 -4.26
N GLN A 83 -23.93 29.35 -3.86
CA GLN A 83 -24.29 28.65 -2.63
C GLN A 83 -24.31 27.13 -2.86
N GLN A 84 -23.67 26.38 -1.98
CA GLN A 84 -23.65 24.91 -2.04
C GLN A 84 -25.05 24.33 -1.81
N GLN A 85 -25.51 23.50 -2.73
CA GLN A 85 -26.80 22.82 -2.67
C GLN A 85 -26.68 21.36 -2.26
N ALA A 86 -25.58 20.71 -2.68
CA ALA A 86 -25.27 19.32 -2.35
C ALA A 86 -23.77 19.07 -2.39
N LYS A 87 -23.32 18.05 -1.68
CA LYS A 87 -21.93 17.56 -1.74
C LYS A 87 -21.85 16.05 -1.57
N LEU A 88 -20.80 15.49 -2.14
CA LEU A 88 -20.38 14.10 -1.99
C LEU A 88 -18.87 14.07 -1.86
N ASP A 89 -18.37 13.35 -0.88
CA ASP A 89 -16.93 13.11 -0.74
C ASP A 89 -16.49 11.98 -1.68
N VAL A 90 -15.48 12.25 -2.50
CA VAL A 90 -14.90 11.32 -3.46
C VAL A 90 -13.42 11.17 -3.18
N SER A 91 -12.96 9.95 -2.93
CA SER A 91 -11.55 9.67 -2.69
C SER A 91 -10.85 9.29 -3.99
N LEU A 92 -9.81 10.04 -4.34
CA LEU A 92 -8.85 9.69 -5.38
C LEU A 92 -7.75 8.86 -4.72
N VAL A 93 -7.69 7.59 -5.10
CA VAL A 93 -6.69 6.63 -4.62
C VAL A 93 -5.92 6.05 -5.79
N PRO A 94 -4.64 5.68 -5.61
CA PRO A 94 -3.82 5.18 -6.72
C PRO A 94 -4.29 3.83 -7.26
N TYR A 95 -4.91 3.02 -6.39
CA TYR A 95 -5.32 1.65 -6.70
C TYR A 95 -6.58 1.30 -5.93
N GLU A 96 -7.50 0.57 -6.55
CA GLU A 96 -8.70 0.05 -5.88
C GLU A 96 -8.39 -1.05 -4.86
N SER A 97 -7.35 -1.82 -5.11
CA SER A 97 -7.07 -3.08 -4.41
C SER A 97 -5.87 -3.04 -3.49
N TYR A 98 -5.06 -1.98 -3.50
CA TYR A 98 -3.87 -1.90 -2.64
C TYR A 98 -4.10 -0.98 -1.44
N MET A 99 -3.52 -1.37 -0.31
CA MET A 99 -3.65 -0.63 0.93
C MET A 99 -2.98 0.74 0.87
N SER A 100 -3.69 1.76 1.35
CA SER A 100 -3.07 3.03 1.73
C SER A 100 -2.21 2.84 2.99
N TYR A 101 -1.38 3.85 3.32
CA TYR A 101 -0.58 3.84 4.55
C TYR A 101 -1.46 3.62 5.80
N ASP A 102 -2.58 4.33 5.90
CA ASP A 102 -3.47 4.22 7.07
C ASP A 102 -4.16 2.85 7.14
N GLN A 103 -4.55 2.29 5.99
CA GLN A 103 -5.09 0.94 5.92
C GLN A 103 -4.05 -0.11 6.33
N MET A 104 -2.82 0.02 5.87
CA MET A 104 -1.70 -0.84 6.28
C MET A 104 -1.47 -0.74 7.79
N LYS A 105 -1.44 0.46 8.37
CA LYS A 105 -1.28 0.67 9.81
C LYS A 105 -2.39 0.01 10.62
N ALA A 106 -3.63 0.15 10.16
CA ALA A 106 -4.78 -0.50 10.80
C ALA A 106 -4.68 -2.03 10.70
N ALA A 107 -4.31 -2.55 9.52
CA ALA A 107 -4.17 -3.99 9.29
C ALA A 107 -3.10 -4.63 10.18
N ILE A 108 -1.91 -4.05 10.28
CA ILE A 108 -0.84 -4.61 11.13
C ILE A 108 -1.19 -4.54 12.62
N ALA A 109 -1.90 -3.51 13.06
CA ALA A 109 -2.40 -3.41 14.43
C ALA A 109 -3.46 -4.49 14.72
N ASP A 110 -4.39 -4.72 13.79
CA ASP A 110 -5.38 -5.79 13.89
C ASP A 110 -4.73 -7.17 13.94
N ILE A 111 -3.75 -7.42 13.08
CA ILE A 111 -2.98 -8.68 13.07
C ILE A 111 -2.35 -8.94 14.44
N LYS A 112 -1.68 -7.95 15.03
CA LYS A 112 -1.10 -8.08 16.37
C LYS A 112 -2.15 -8.42 17.42
N ASN A 113 -3.30 -7.75 17.39
CA ASN A 113 -4.34 -7.89 18.39
C ASN A 113 -5.12 -9.21 18.27
N SER A 114 -5.18 -9.77 17.07
CA SER A 114 -5.91 -11.00 16.74
C SER A 114 -5.02 -12.21 16.48
N ALA A 115 -3.72 -12.10 16.76
CA ALA A 115 -2.78 -13.20 16.63
C ALA A 115 -3.13 -14.37 17.55
N LYS A 116 -2.77 -15.58 17.14
CA LYS A 116 -2.92 -16.77 17.99
C LYS A 116 -2.13 -16.64 19.28
N ALA A 117 -2.69 -17.15 20.37
CA ALA A 117 -2.09 -17.07 21.70
C ALA A 117 -0.78 -17.88 21.84
N ASP A 118 -0.53 -18.82 20.95
CA ASP A 118 0.67 -19.66 20.91
C ASP A 118 1.81 -19.03 20.09
N ARG A 119 1.69 -17.75 19.72
CA ARG A 119 2.68 -17.01 18.93
C ARG A 119 3.03 -15.68 19.58
N PHE A 120 4.30 -15.33 19.50
CA PHE A 120 4.78 -14.02 19.85
C PHE A 120 4.66 -13.12 18.62
N VAL A 121 3.81 -12.10 18.72
CA VAL A 121 3.66 -11.05 17.70
C VAL A 121 3.90 -9.70 18.33
N ASN A 122 4.85 -8.95 17.82
CA ASN A 122 5.17 -7.61 18.30
C ASN A 122 5.28 -6.61 17.15
N LEU A 123 4.97 -5.35 17.44
CA LEU A 123 5.17 -4.21 16.55
C LEU A 123 6.03 -3.19 17.27
N GLU A 124 7.08 -2.74 16.61
CA GLU A 124 8.01 -1.74 17.10
C GLU A 124 8.15 -0.62 16.07
N VAL A 125 8.25 0.61 16.52
CA VAL A 125 8.61 1.74 15.68
C VAL A 125 10.13 1.87 15.71
N TYR A 126 10.79 1.54 14.61
CA TYR A 126 12.26 1.61 14.53
C TYR A 126 12.77 2.93 13.96
N GLY A 127 11.88 3.79 13.49
CA GLY A 127 12.25 5.10 12.95
C GLY A 127 11.04 5.88 12.45
N THR A 128 11.33 7.04 11.87
CA THR A 128 10.34 7.89 11.21
C THR A 128 10.81 8.31 9.82
N THR A 129 9.86 8.41 8.90
CA THR A 129 10.15 8.93 7.56
C THR A 129 10.44 10.43 7.58
N VAL A 130 10.93 10.99 6.47
CA VAL A 130 11.13 12.44 6.30
C VAL A 130 9.82 13.23 6.52
N GLN A 131 8.66 12.62 6.28
CA GLN A 131 7.35 13.21 6.53
C GLN A 131 6.83 13.00 7.96
N GLY A 132 7.66 12.47 8.87
CA GLY A 132 7.29 12.22 10.26
C GLY A 132 6.40 11.00 10.48
N ARG A 133 6.20 10.14 9.48
CA ARG A 133 5.40 8.92 9.62
C ARG A 133 6.19 7.82 10.31
N PRO A 134 5.62 7.11 11.29
CA PRO A 134 6.27 5.95 11.91
C PRO A 134 6.62 4.86 10.90
N MET A 135 7.80 4.28 11.05
CA MET A 135 8.25 3.10 10.32
C MET A 135 8.17 1.89 11.25
N ASP A 136 7.29 0.95 10.94
CA ASP A 136 7.02 -0.19 11.80
C ASP A 136 7.90 -1.39 11.44
N LEU A 137 8.30 -2.13 12.47
CA LEU A 137 8.89 -3.44 12.41
C LEU A 137 7.90 -4.44 13.03
N GLY A 138 7.35 -5.34 12.21
CA GLY A 138 6.56 -6.46 12.69
C GLY A 138 7.47 -7.65 12.99
N ILE A 139 7.33 -8.24 14.17
CA ILE A 139 8.09 -9.40 14.61
C ILE A 139 7.10 -10.54 14.90
N ILE A 140 7.34 -11.71 14.28
CA ILE A 140 6.63 -12.94 14.61
C ILE A 140 7.65 -14.01 14.97
N ALA A 141 7.39 -14.71 16.07
CA ALA A 141 8.17 -15.85 16.51
C ALA A 141 7.27 -16.86 17.25
N LYS A 142 7.80 -18.04 17.49
CA LYS A 142 7.15 -19.01 18.37
C LYS A 142 6.88 -18.42 19.76
N ASP A 143 7.88 -17.76 20.32
CA ASP A 143 7.85 -17.13 21.63
C ASP A 143 8.90 -16.00 21.70
N LYS A 144 8.88 -15.23 22.79
CA LYS A 144 9.86 -14.18 23.01
C LYS A 144 11.28 -14.72 23.21
N GLU A 145 11.42 -15.90 23.78
CA GLU A 145 12.72 -16.54 24.00
C GLU A 145 13.45 -16.79 22.69
N ALA A 146 12.71 -17.20 21.64
CA ALA A 146 13.28 -17.37 20.30
C ALA A 146 13.82 -16.06 19.72
N VAL A 147 13.14 -14.94 19.96
CA VAL A 147 13.62 -13.59 19.57
C VAL A 147 14.86 -13.21 20.36
N ASP A 148 14.83 -13.38 21.69
CA ASP A 148 15.97 -13.03 22.56
C ASP A 148 17.19 -13.87 22.21
N LYS A 149 17.03 -15.15 21.91
CA LYS A 149 18.09 -16.04 21.47
C LYS A 149 18.69 -15.61 20.13
N TYR A 150 17.85 -15.22 19.19
CA TYR A 150 18.34 -14.67 17.92
C TYR A 150 19.19 -13.41 18.14
N LEU A 151 18.70 -12.48 18.93
CA LEU A 151 19.38 -11.18 19.15
C LEU A 151 20.65 -11.32 19.99
N ASN A 152 20.63 -12.13 21.04
CA ASN A 152 21.71 -12.18 22.05
C ASN A 152 22.72 -13.30 21.83
N GLU A 153 22.39 -14.32 21.06
CA GLU A 153 23.28 -15.45 20.79
C GLU A 153 23.61 -15.59 19.30
N THR A 154 22.56 -15.71 18.46
CA THR A 154 22.78 -15.99 17.03
C THR A 154 23.43 -14.81 16.32
N THR A 155 22.91 -13.61 16.51
CA THR A 155 23.45 -12.40 15.85
C THR A 155 24.89 -12.10 16.26
N PRO A 156 25.25 -12.06 17.55
CA PRO A 156 26.64 -11.90 17.94
C PRO A 156 27.57 -12.98 17.38
N MET A 157 27.15 -14.25 17.46
CA MET A 157 27.95 -15.37 16.93
C MET A 157 28.18 -15.23 15.41
N MET A 158 27.14 -14.84 14.66
CA MET A 158 27.22 -14.62 13.22
C MET A 158 28.18 -13.49 12.85
N LEU A 159 28.19 -12.41 13.62
CA LEU A 159 29.01 -11.24 13.35
C LEU A 159 30.44 -11.37 13.85
N GLU A 160 30.64 -11.99 15.02
CA GLU A 160 31.94 -12.00 15.70
C GLU A 160 32.72 -13.29 15.43
N ASN A 161 32.03 -14.43 15.21
CA ASN A 161 32.69 -15.73 15.02
C ASN A 161 31.94 -16.65 14.03
N PRO A 162 31.80 -16.24 12.75
CA PRO A 162 31.03 -16.97 11.76
C PRO A 162 31.60 -18.37 11.46
N GLU A 163 32.91 -18.56 11.53
CA GLU A 163 33.57 -19.87 11.30
C GLU A 163 33.16 -20.88 12.36
N LYS A 164 33.14 -20.45 13.62
CA LYS A 164 32.68 -21.28 14.72
C LYS A 164 31.20 -21.61 14.57
N MET A 165 30.37 -20.63 14.22
CA MET A 165 28.95 -20.85 13.98
C MET A 165 28.73 -21.94 12.93
N ILE A 166 29.42 -21.84 11.79
CA ILE A 166 29.34 -22.84 10.71
C ILE A 166 29.78 -24.23 11.20
N ALA A 167 30.87 -24.28 11.98
CA ALA A 167 31.37 -25.55 12.52
C ALA A 167 30.36 -26.18 13.49
N ASP A 168 29.74 -25.39 14.36
CA ASP A 168 28.75 -25.87 15.33
C ASP A 168 27.48 -26.36 14.61
N ILE A 169 27.01 -25.66 13.57
CA ILE A 169 25.88 -26.10 12.75
C ILE A 169 26.19 -27.42 12.05
N LYS A 170 27.35 -27.54 11.41
CA LYS A 170 27.78 -28.77 10.73
C LYS A 170 27.92 -29.97 11.69
N ALA A 171 28.31 -29.69 12.91
CA ALA A 171 28.44 -30.71 13.97
C ALA A 171 27.11 -31.00 14.69
N ASN A 172 26.02 -30.32 14.32
CA ASN A 172 24.73 -30.40 14.99
C ASN A 172 24.81 -30.14 16.51
N LYS A 173 25.69 -29.22 16.91
CA LYS A 173 25.96 -28.85 18.31
C LYS A 173 25.24 -27.61 18.80
N ALA A 174 24.62 -26.85 17.90
CA ALA A 174 24.01 -25.61 18.25
C ALA A 174 22.62 -25.45 17.57
N ASP A 175 21.69 -24.88 18.32
CA ASP A 175 20.34 -24.50 17.86
C ASP A 175 20.29 -22.98 17.63
N TYR A 176 20.94 -22.55 16.58
CA TYR A 176 20.86 -21.14 16.17
C TYR A 176 19.50 -20.86 15.54
N LYS A 177 18.88 -19.75 15.93
CA LYS A 177 17.63 -19.31 15.33
C LYS A 177 17.92 -18.58 14.02
N THR A 178 17.06 -18.79 13.05
CA THR A 178 17.11 -18.09 11.77
C THR A 178 16.01 -17.02 11.72
N VAL A 179 16.21 -16.02 10.91
CA VAL A 179 15.23 -14.97 10.66
C VAL A 179 15.02 -14.80 9.17
N ILE A 180 13.80 -14.50 8.78
CA ILE A 180 13.44 -14.09 7.44
C ILE A 180 13.02 -12.63 7.51
N PHE A 181 13.76 -11.76 6.83
CA PHE A 181 13.38 -10.37 6.66
C PHE A 181 12.58 -10.22 5.38
N MET A 182 11.39 -9.62 5.51
CA MET A 182 10.55 -9.29 4.38
C MET A 182 10.21 -7.81 4.42
N ASN A 183 10.47 -7.13 3.34
CA ASN A 183 10.16 -5.73 3.17
C ASN A 183 9.79 -5.41 1.72
N ASN A 184 9.23 -4.23 1.52
CA ASN A 184 9.10 -3.63 0.19
C ASN A 184 10.14 -2.51 0.07
N ILE A 185 11.02 -2.60 -0.95
CA ILE A 185 12.15 -1.68 -1.09
C ILE A 185 11.68 -0.36 -1.71
N HIS A 186 10.90 -0.42 -2.79
CA HIS A 186 10.49 0.75 -3.54
C HIS A 186 9.03 1.12 -3.23
N PRO A 187 8.75 2.39 -2.91
CA PRO A 187 7.43 2.81 -2.45
C PRO A 187 6.33 2.74 -3.52
N ASP A 188 6.69 2.59 -4.77
CA ASP A 188 5.79 2.46 -5.92
C ASP A 188 5.50 1.00 -6.32
N GLU A 189 6.06 0.04 -5.60
CA GLU A 189 5.82 -1.38 -5.79
C GLU A 189 4.76 -1.88 -4.79
N GLN A 190 3.56 -1.33 -4.88
CA GLN A 190 2.47 -1.56 -3.92
C GLN A 190 2.14 -3.03 -3.66
N PRO A 191 2.16 -3.94 -4.68
CA PRO A 191 1.93 -5.36 -4.42
C PRO A 191 2.85 -5.96 -3.37
N GLY A 192 4.07 -5.45 -3.24
CA GLY A 192 5.03 -5.92 -2.24
C GLY A 192 4.59 -5.61 -0.82
N VAL A 193 4.00 -4.44 -0.58
CA VAL A 193 3.46 -4.05 0.75
C VAL A 193 2.33 -4.99 1.14
N ASP A 194 1.35 -5.18 0.25
CA ASP A 194 0.18 -6.05 0.52
C ASP A 194 0.60 -7.50 0.73
N ALA A 195 1.58 -7.99 -0.04
CA ALA A 195 2.13 -9.33 0.11
C ALA A 195 2.81 -9.53 1.49
N VAL A 196 3.59 -8.55 1.94
CA VAL A 196 4.24 -8.61 3.28
C VAL A 196 3.19 -8.58 4.39
N VAL A 197 2.19 -7.71 4.30
CA VAL A 197 1.11 -7.65 5.29
C VAL A 197 0.28 -8.95 5.30
N LYS A 198 0.00 -9.52 4.12
CA LYS A 198 -0.69 -10.81 4.03
C LYS A 198 0.12 -11.92 4.69
N LEU A 199 1.40 -12.03 4.40
CA LEU A 199 2.26 -13.04 5.02
C LEU A 199 2.35 -12.84 6.54
N PHE A 200 2.45 -11.59 7.00
CA PHE A 200 2.43 -11.27 8.43
C PHE A 200 1.12 -11.76 9.09
N ASN A 201 -0.03 -11.55 8.42
CA ASN A 201 -1.31 -12.07 8.87
C ASN A 201 -1.33 -13.60 8.93
N ASP A 202 -0.90 -14.25 7.86
CA ASP A 202 -0.95 -15.71 7.74
C ASP A 202 -0.07 -16.36 8.81
N TYR A 203 1.16 -15.88 9.00
CA TYR A 203 2.04 -16.36 10.06
C TYR A 203 1.51 -16.09 11.48
N ALA A 204 0.75 -15.01 11.67
CA ALA A 204 0.17 -14.70 12.97
C ALA A 204 -1.07 -15.55 13.30
N LYS A 205 -1.83 -15.99 12.30
CA LYS A 205 -3.19 -16.54 12.49
C LYS A 205 -3.36 -17.99 12.02
N GLU A 206 -2.61 -18.44 10.99
CA GLU A 206 -2.84 -19.74 10.38
C GLU A 206 -1.95 -20.84 10.99
N ASP A 207 -2.47 -22.08 11.07
CA ASP A 207 -1.70 -23.23 11.50
C ASP A 207 -0.78 -23.75 10.38
N PHE A 208 -1.24 -23.59 9.15
CA PHE A 208 -0.54 -24.01 7.94
C PHE A 208 -0.61 -22.90 6.90
N ILE A 209 0.45 -22.73 6.16
CA ILE A 209 0.49 -21.87 4.98
C ILE A 209 0.72 -22.76 3.77
N ASP A 210 -0.30 -22.89 2.94
CA ASP A 210 -0.22 -23.65 1.70
C ASP A 210 0.39 -22.78 0.59
N TYR A 211 1.54 -23.19 0.09
CA TYR A 211 2.13 -22.58 -1.11
C TYR A 211 1.83 -23.48 -2.32
N ALA A 212 1.00 -22.98 -3.24
CA ALA A 212 0.91 -23.58 -4.55
C ALA A 212 2.15 -23.17 -5.36
N THR A 213 3.13 -24.03 -5.45
CA THR A 213 4.25 -23.88 -6.38
C THR A 213 3.98 -24.68 -7.64
N THR A 214 4.32 -24.10 -8.79
CA THR A 214 4.39 -24.84 -10.04
C THR A 214 5.86 -25.12 -10.36
N ASP A 215 6.15 -26.36 -10.75
CA ASP A 215 7.46 -26.71 -11.28
C ASP A 215 7.70 -26.08 -12.66
N GLU A 216 8.87 -26.29 -13.24
CA GLU A 216 9.26 -25.81 -14.56
C GLU A 216 8.32 -26.27 -15.71
N ASN A 217 7.53 -27.30 -15.47
CA ASN A 217 6.54 -27.86 -16.41
C ASN A 217 5.12 -27.37 -16.12
N GLY A 218 4.94 -26.46 -15.16
CA GLY A 218 3.64 -25.92 -14.79
C GLY A 218 2.79 -26.87 -13.93
N LYS A 219 3.35 -27.94 -13.41
CA LYS A 219 2.65 -28.87 -12.52
C LYS A 219 2.62 -28.30 -11.10
N LYS A 220 1.40 -28.22 -10.54
CA LYS A 220 1.19 -27.84 -9.12
C LYS A 220 1.61 -28.96 -8.18
#